data_883938995c9258444f9c40655dbbf58a
#
_entry.id   883938995c9258444f9c40655dbbf58a
#
_cell.length_a   1.000
_cell.length_b   1.000
_cell.length_c   1.000
_cell.angle_alpha   90.00
_cell.angle_beta   90.00
_cell.angle_gamma   90.00
#
_symmetry.space_group_name_H-M   'P 1'
#
loop_
_entity.id
_entity.type
_entity.pdbx_description
1 polymer ?
#
loop_
_entity_poly.entity_id
_entity_poly.type
_entity_poly.pdbx_seq_one_letter_code
_entity_poly.pdbx_strand_id
1 'polypeptide(L)'
;MVKYYTRPCNFFYGSSSKQLIKKKLTLPLCGDSSISFNQIEIFIRNRNQVKSKILSIKNLKKLPFIIKKKVLKDLKKIITKRQFYKKKSHVLMGVLNLTPDSFSDGGKFNTEKKAIKRITEMKRAGADIIDIGGESTRPGSKIITEKQELQRVKKVIKLFKKKFSKTLLSIDTRKSLVMNYAINKKADIINDVSCFKFDSKSLKTIENKNLWKILHHMQGTPQTMQKNPKYNHVLLDIYDFFEENINKFKSDKFKKKLILDPGIGFGKNLKHNLIILNKISIFHSLGFPILIGTSRKRFINQISGDYDTNERIGGTLSSIIFSLSQGIKIFRVHNVKEVKQGLLVFETLLKK
;
A
#
# COMPACT_ATOMS: atom_id res chain seq x y z
N MET A 1 15.20 -25.47 -1.64
CA MET A 1 15.01 -25.03 -3.06
C MET A 1 15.49 -23.60 -3.19
N VAL A 2 16.23 -23.28 -4.26
CA VAL A 2 16.70 -21.92 -4.53
C VAL A 2 15.55 -21.08 -5.12
N LYS A 3 15.33 -19.86 -4.58
CA LYS A 3 14.34 -18.91 -5.09
C LYS A 3 15.04 -17.69 -5.69
N TYR A 4 14.42 -17.10 -6.71
CA TYR A 4 14.91 -15.91 -7.40
C TYR A 4 13.83 -14.82 -7.38
N TYR A 5 14.24 -13.56 -7.16
CA TYR A 5 13.35 -12.40 -7.08
C TYR A 5 13.97 -11.28 -7.92
N THR A 6 13.14 -10.52 -8.61
CA THR A 6 13.58 -9.45 -9.52
C THR A 6 13.08 -8.11 -9.04
N ARG A 7 13.99 -7.14 -8.83
CA ARG A 7 13.68 -5.77 -8.45
C ARG A 7 14.15 -4.81 -9.55
N PRO A 8 13.29 -3.95 -10.14
CA PRO A 8 13.73 -2.88 -11.00
C PRO A 8 14.47 -1.81 -10.19
N CYS A 9 15.54 -1.27 -10.75
CA CYS A 9 16.35 -0.21 -10.15
C CYS A 9 16.97 0.68 -11.22
N ASN A 10 17.63 1.77 -10.77
CA ASN A 10 18.15 2.83 -11.64
C ASN A 10 17.06 3.45 -12.52
N PHE A 11 16.26 4.31 -11.88
CA PHE A 11 15.06 4.90 -12.48
C PHE A 11 15.35 6.22 -13.19
N PHE A 12 14.60 6.46 -14.26
CA PHE A 12 14.58 7.68 -15.06
C PHE A 12 13.16 8.24 -15.10
N TYR A 13 13.03 9.58 -15.19
CA TYR A 13 11.74 10.25 -15.01
C TYR A 13 11.47 11.25 -16.14
N GLY A 14 10.21 11.65 -16.29
CA GLY A 14 9.77 12.74 -17.15
C GLY A 14 10.13 12.56 -18.62
N SER A 15 10.71 13.60 -19.21
CA SER A 15 11.14 13.65 -20.61
C SER A 15 12.27 12.66 -20.90
N SER A 16 13.27 12.57 -19.99
CA SER A 16 14.38 11.61 -20.09
C SER A 16 13.89 10.16 -20.16
N SER A 17 12.92 9.80 -19.31
CA SER A 17 12.33 8.45 -19.35
C SER A 17 11.73 8.14 -20.72
N LYS A 18 10.92 9.06 -21.27
CA LYS A 18 10.26 8.88 -22.57
C LYS A 18 11.28 8.72 -23.71
N GLN A 19 12.32 9.55 -23.72
CA GLN A 19 13.39 9.49 -24.74
C GLN A 19 14.17 8.17 -24.65
N LEU A 20 14.54 7.73 -23.43
CA LEU A 20 15.28 6.48 -23.24
C LEU A 20 14.45 5.25 -23.60
N ILE A 21 13.13 5.26 -23.33
CA ILE A 21 12.23 4.19 -23.79
C ILE A 21 12.19 4.15 -25.33
N LYS A 22 12.03 5.31 -26.00
CA LYS A 22 12.03 5.39 -27.46
C LYS A 22 13.32 4.85 -28.08
N LYS A 23 14.47 5.12 -27.44
CA LYS A 23 15.79 4.58 -27.82
C LYS A 23 16.01 3.12 -27.39
N LYS A 24 15.02 2.45 -26.77
CA LYS A 24 15.10 1.06 -26.24
C LYS A 24 16.23 0.85 -25.22
N LEU A 25 16.60 1.92 -24.50
CA LEU A 25 17.65 1.89 -23.46
C LEU A 25 17.10 1.61 -22.07
N THR A 26 15.80 1.80 -21.85
CA THR A 26 15.07 1.56 -20.61
C THR A 26 13.76 0.85 -20.88
N LEU A 27 13.17 0.25 -19.82
CA LEU A 27 11.82 -0.33 -19.84
C LEU A 27 10.87 0.53 -19.00
N PRO A 28 9.61 0.73 -19.46
CA PRO A 28 8.62 1.49 -18.70
C PRO A 28 8.24 0.76 -17.42
N LEU A 29 8.10 1.45 -16.29
CA LEU A 29 7.66 0.86 -15.04
C LEU A 29 6.12 0.90 -14.97
N CYS A 30 5.50 -0.26 -14.72
CA CYS A 30 4.04 -0.40 -14.64
C CYS A 30 3.27 0.16 -15.85
N GLY A 31 3.87 0.13 -17.04
CA GLY A 31 3.30 0.66 -18.27
C GLY A 31 3.17 2.18 -18.30
N ASP A 32 3.90 2.89 -17.45
CA ASP A 32 3.96 4.35 -17.40
C ASP A 32 5.26 4.85 -18.04
N SER A 33 5.14 5.60 -19.13
CA SER A 33 6.31 6.15 -19.85
C SER A 33 6.98 7.31 -19.12
N SER A 34 6.37 7.86 -18.08
CA SER A 34 6.97 8.92 -17.27
C SER A 34 8.00 8.42 -16.27
N ILE A 35 8.09 7.10 -16.07
CA ILE A 35 9.08 6.44 -15.23
C ILE A 35 9.58 5.17 -15.91
N SER A 36 10.89 5.01 -16.01
CA SER A 36 11.52 3.82 -16.59
C SER A 36 12.76 3.40 -15.81
N PHE A 37 13.28 2.23 -16.10
CA PHE A 37 14.47 1.67 -15.46
C PHE A 37 15.35 0.94 -16.47
N ASN A 38 16.65 0.85 -16.21
CA ASN A 38 17.60 0.14 -17.07
C ASN A 38 18.42 -0.93 -16.36
N GLN A 39 18.20 -1.12 -15.07
CA GLN A 39 18.86 -2.16 -14.29
C GLN A 39 17.85 -2.97 -13.50
N ILE A 40 18.22 -4.20 -13.19
CA ILE A 40 17.52 -5.06 -12.25
C ILE A 40 18.49 -5.58 -11.20
N GLU A 41 18.01 -5.68 -9.96
CA GLU A 41 18.65 -6.45 -8.90
C GLU A 41 17.98 -7.82 -8.82
N ILE A 42 18.77 -8.88 -8.91
CA ILE A 42 18.31 -10.26 -8.77
C ILE A 42 18.75 -10.75 -7.40
N PHE A 43 17.78 -11.07 -6.52
CA PHE A 43 18.04 -11.76 -5.28
C PHE A 43 18.01 -13.26 -5.51
N ILE A 44 18.97 -13.96 -4.91
CA ILE A 44 19.12 -15.41 -4.92
C ILE A 44 19.07 -15.88 -3.47
N ARG A 45 17.98 -16.54 -3.11
CA ARG A 45 17.76 -17.07 -1.76
C ARG A 45 17.95 -18.58 -1.77
N ASN A 46 18.91 -19.05 -0.99
CA ASN A 46 19.11 -20.47 -0.71
C ASN A 46 18.98 -20.68 0.80
N ARG A 47 17.87 -21.28 1.26
CA ARG A 47 17.50 -21.36 2.68
C ARG A 47 17.52 -19.97 3.33
N ASN A 48 18.42 -19.74 4.31
CA ASN A 48 18.56 -18.48 5.03
C ASN A 48 19.62 -17.53 4.42
N GLN A 49 20.38 -18.00 3.44
CA GLN A 49 21.38 -17.17 2.77
C GLN A 49 20.75 -16.42 1.60
N VAL A 50 21.02 -15.13 1.52
CA VAL A 50 20.56 -14.27 0.43
C VAL A 50 21.78 -13.54 -0.17
N LYS A 51 21.96 -13.70 -1.48
CA LYS A 51 22.90 -12.92 -2.27
C LYS A 51 22.11 -12.10 -3.28
N SER A 52 22.63 -10.95 -3.70
CA SER A 52 22.05 -10.19 -4.80
C SER A 52 23.11 -9.74 -5.79
N LYS A 53 22.70 -9.52 -7.03
CA LYS A 53 23.50 -8.91 -8.07
C LYS A 53 22.66 -7.96 -8.89
N ILE A 54 23.27 -6.85 -9.28
CA ILE A 54 22.65 -5.86 -10.17
C ILE A 54 23.22 -6.07 -11.58
N LEU A 55 22.35 -6.02 -12.58
CA LEU A 55 22.77 -6.05 -13.97
C LEU A 55 21.88 -5.16 -14.85
N SER A 56 22.46 -4.69 -15.95
CA SER A 56 21.72 -3.97 -16.97
C SER A 56 20.72 -4.88 -17.68
N ILE A 57 19.55 -4.33 -18.04
CA ILE A 57 18.55 -5.04 -18.86
C ILE A 57 19.11 -5.50 -20.22
N LYS A 58 20.16 -4.85 -20.73
CA LYS A 58 20.86 -5.26 -21.97
C LYS A 58 21.57 -6.60 -21.81
N ASN A 59 21.95 -6.96 -20.58
CA ASN A 59 22.75 -8.16 -20.29
C ASN A 59 21.91 -9.39 -19.89
N LEU A 60 20.59 -9.34 -20.04
CA LEU A 60 19.69 -10.46 -19.69
C LEU A 60 19.99 -11.75 -20.46
N LYS A 61 20.53 -11.63 -21.68
CA LYS A 61 20.93 -12.79 -22.50
C LYS A 61 22.01 -13.64 -21.83
N LYS A 62 22.88 -13.02 -20.99
CA LYS A 62 24.00 -13.68 -20.29
C LYS A 62 23.61 -14.46 -19.05
N LEU A 63 22.32 -14.43 -18.67
CA LEU A 63 21.83 -15.16 -17.48
C LEU A 63 21.67 -16.66 -17.77
N PRO A 64 21.99 -17.53 -16.78
CA PRO A 64 21.65 -18.95 -16.84
C PRO A 64 20.15 -19.15 -17.10
N PHE A 65 19.80 -20.20 -17.83
CA PHE A 65 18.44 -20.43 -18.34
C PHE A 65 17.35 -20.31 -17.28
N ILE A 66 17.52 -20.96 -16.12
CA ILE A 66 16.52 -20.95 -15.02
C ILE A 66 16.29 -19.53 -14.49
N ILE A 67 17.38 -18.78 -14.26
CA ILE A 67 17.31 -17.40 -13.75
C ILE A 67 16.65 -16.51 -14.82
N LYS A 68 17.07 -16.63 -16.08
CA LYS A 68 16.52 -15.87 -17.19
C LYS A 68 15.02 -16.08 -17.35
N LYS A 69 14.54 -17.32 -17.30
CA LYS A 69 13.11 -17.65 -17.39
C LYS A 69 12.30 -16.94 -16.29
N LYS A 70 12.80 -16.96 -15.03
CA LYS A 70 12.14 -16.26 -13.91
C LYS A 70 12.16 -14.75 -14.09
N VAL A 71 13.34 -14.17 -14.45
CA VAL A 71 13.50 -12.73 -14.65
C VAL A 71 12.58 -12.22 -15.77
N LEU A 72 12.49 -12.91 -16.90
CA LEU A 72 11.61 -12.51 -18.01
C LEU A 72 10.13 -12.55 -17.60
N LYS A 73 9.71 -13.56 -16.82
CA LYS A 73 8.35 -13.63 -16.25
C LYS A 73 8.06 -12.45 -15.33
N ASP A 74 9.02 -12.09 -14.47
CA ASP A 74 8.89 -10.96 -13.56
C ASP A 74 8.89 -9.62 -14.32
N LEU A 75 9.76 -9.44 -15.30
CA LEU A 75 9.81 -8.24 -16.14
C LEU A 75 8.47 -8.01 -16.87
N LYS A 76 7.86 -9.06 -17.43
CA LYS A 76 6.53 -8.96 -18.02
C LYS A 76 5.51 -8.37 -17.03
N LYS A 77 5.54 -8.80 -15.77
CA LYS A 77 4.68 -8.24 -14.71
C LYS A 77 5.08 -6.80 -14.37
N ILE A 78 6.37 -6.49 -14.24
CA ILE A 78 6.88 -5.15 -13.89
C ILE A 78 6.45 -4.10 -14.91
N ILE A 79 6.55 -4.39 -16.20
CA ILE A 79 6.22 -3.44 -17.28
C ILE A 79 4.74 -3.34 -17.60
N THR A 80 3.91 -4.28 -17.11
CA THR A 80 2.47 -4.29 -17.40
C THR A 80 1.74 -3.15 -16.69
N LYS A 81 0.89 -2.43 -17.43
CA LYS A 81 0.10 -1.31 -16.92
C LYS A 81 -0.84 -1.73 -15.81
N ARG A 82 -0.91 -0.92 -14.75
CA ARG A 82 -1.82 -1.14 -13.62
C ARG A 82 -3.16 -0.43 -13.87
N GLN A 83 -4.25 -1.16 -13.74
CA GLN A 83 -5.60 -0.63 -14.01
C GLN A 83 -6.06 0.39 -12.95
N PHE A 84 -5.61 0.25 -11.70
CA PHE A 84 -6.06 1.08 -10.58
C PHE A 84 -5.73 2.57 -10.76
N TYR A 85 -4.55 2.87 -11.26
CA TYR A 85 -4.08 4.27 -11.39
C TYR A 85 -4.71 4.99 -12.59
N LYS A 86 -5.06 4.27 -13.64
CA LYS A 86 -5.45 4.77 -14.95
C LYS A 86 -4.57 5.95 -15.38
N LYS A 87 -4.90 7.16 -15.39
CA LYS A 87 -4.08 8.30 -15.84
C LYS A 87 -3.45 9.10 -14.69
N LYS A 88 -3.48 8.63 -13.44
CA LYS A 88 -2.97 9.39 -12.29
C LYS A 88 -1.51 9.08 -12.02
N SER A 89 -0.73 10.11 -11.68
CA SER A 89 0.64 10.00 -11.23
C SER A 89 0.74 9.43 -9.81
N HIS A 90 -0.20 9.84 -8.93
CA HIS A 90 -0.36 9.31 -7.57
C HIS A 90 -1.84 9.23 -7.18
N VAL A 91 -2.14 8.47 -6.14
CA VAL A 91 -3.46 8.30 -5.52
C VAL A 91 -3.34 8.51 -4.02
N LEU A 92 -4.10 9.45 -3.47
CA LEU A 92 -4.12 9.73 -2.05
C LEU A 92 -5.33 9.08 -1.37
N MET A 93 -5.06 8.23 -0.37
CA MET A 93 -6.05 7.61 0.50
C MET A 93 -6.02 8.30 1.86
N GLY A 94 -7.02 9.14 2.12
CA GLY A 94 -7.17 9.86 3.39
C GLY A 94 -7.74 8.95 4.48
N VAL A 95 -7.10 8.93 5.65
CA VAL A 95 -7.49 8.11 6.80
C VAL A 95 -8.55 8.81 7.64
N LEU A 96 -9.66 8.12 7.91
CA LEU A 96 -10.70 8.54 8.84
C LEU A 96 -10.96 7.46 9.90
N ASN A 97 -10.40 7.63 11.09
CA ASN A 97 -10.65 6.74 12.22
C ASN A 97 -11.85 7.22 13.03
N LEU A 98 -12.87 6.37 13.16
CA LEU A 98 -14.08 6.62 13.94
C LEU A 98 -13.98 5.92 15.31
N THR A 99 -12.87 6.15 16.01
CA THR A 99 -12.64 5.63 17.37
C THR A 99 -12.96 6.71 18.41
N PRO A 100 -13.31 6.34 19.66
CA PRO A 100 -13.60 7.31 20.72
C PRO A 100 -12.51 8.36 20.89
N ASP A 101 -11.24 7.94 20.88
CA ASP A 101 -10.08 8.83 21.05
C ASP A 101 -9.90 9.84 19.91
N SER A 102 -10.46 9.55 18.73
CA SER A 102 -10.37 10.45 17.57
C SER A 102 -11.40 11.58 17.58
N PHE A 103 -12.40 11.48 18.48
CA PHE A 103 -13.55 12.41 18.54
C PHE A 103 -14.00 12.68 19.99
N SER A 104 -13.06 12.71 20.94
CA SER A 104 -13.30 12.72 22.39
C SER A 104 -14.11 13.91 22.93
N ASP A 105 -14.27 14.99 22.17
CA ASP A 105 -14.84 16.25 22.69
C ASP A 105 -16.34 16.45 22.42
N GLY A 106 -17.13 15.39 22.23
CA GLY A 106 -18.55 15.60 22.01
C GLY A 106 -19.40 14.36 21.73
N GLY A 107 -20.57 14.31 22.31
CA GLY A 107 -21.50 13.19 22.28
C GLY A 107 -21.84 12.62 20.89
N LYS A 108 -22.53 11.47 20.86
CA LYS A 108 -22.82 10.63 19.68
C LYS A 108 -23.30 11.38 18.41
N PHE A 109 -24.04 12.45 18.54
CA PHE A 109 -24.54 13.26 17.42
C PHE A 109 -23.49 14.15 16.77
N ASN A 110 -22.45 14.53 17.51
CA ASN A 110 -21.38 15.40 17.03
C ASN A 110 -20.36 14.63 16.17
N THR A 111 -20.21 13.33 16.39
CA THR A 111 -19.24 12.45 15.69
C THR A 111 -19.53 12.34 14.19
N GLU A 112 -20.81 12.24 13.80
CA GLU A 112 -21.22 12.14 12.39
C GLU A 112 -20.94 13.44 11.62
N LYS A 113 -21.34 14.59 12.20
CA LYS A 113 -21.10 15.92 11.60
C LYS A 113 -19.60 16.18 11.46
N LYS A 114 -18.81 15.89 12.51
CA LYS A 114 -17.34 16.00 12.50
C LYS A 114 -16.72 15.09 11.43
N ALA A 115 -17.16 13.84 11.31
CA ALA A 115 -16.70 12.90 10.30
C ALA A 115 -16.97 13.41 8.87
N ILE A 116 -18.18 13.87 8.57
CA ILE A 116 -18.54 14.40 7.25
C ILE A 116 -17.76 15.69 6.95
N LYS A 117 -17.56 16.58 7.93
CA LYS A 117 -16.70 17.74 7.79
C LYS A 117 -15.29 17.32 7.41
N ARG A 118 -14.69 16.36 8.14
CA ARG A 118 -13.33 15.86 7.87
C ARG A 118 -13.20 15.21 6.49
N ILE A 119 -14.19 14.42 6.06
CA ILE A 119 -14.24 13.87 4.70
C ILE A 119 -14.25 14.98 3.66
N THR A 120 -15.05 16.03 3.88
CA THR A 120 -15.14 17.18 2.96
C THR A 120 -13.81 17.91 2.85
N GLU A 121 -13.11 18.12 3.97
CA GLU A 121 -11.76 18.72 4.00
C GLU A 121 -10.76 17.87 3.22
N MET A 122 -10.67 16.57 3.49
CA MET A 122 -9.78 15.65 2.79
C MET A 122 -10.07 15.60 1.28
N LYS A 123 -11.35 15.59 0.89
CA LYS A 123 -11.75 15.63 -0.52
C LYS A 123 -11.32 16.93 -1.20
N ARG A 124 -11.56 18.08 -0.56
CA ARG A 124 -11.12 19.40 -1.07
C ARG A 124 -9.60 19.47 -1.19
N ALA A 125 -8.88 18.86 -0.26
CA ALA A 125 -7.43 18.73 -0.29
C ALA A 125 -6.91 17.76 -1.37
N GLY A 126 -7.77 17.02 -2.07
CA GLY A 126 -7.43 16.15 -3.19
C GLY A 126 -7.30 14.66 -2.85
N ALA A 127 -7.94 14.18 -1.77
CA ALA A 127 -8.05 12.74 -1.53
C ALA A 127 -8.88 12.06 -2.63
N ASP A 128 -8.36 10.99 -3.19
CA ASP A 128 -9.01 10.13 -4.18
C ASP A 128 -9.89 9.07 -3.52
N ILE A 129 -9.44 8.62 -2.34
CA ILE A 129 -10.05 7.56 -1.54
C ILE A 129 -10.18 8.07 -0.12
N ILE A 130 -11.28 7.75 0.54
CA ILE A 130 -11.42 7.90 1.99
C ILE A 130 -11.49 6.50 2.59
N ASP A 131 -10.58 6.23 3.54
CA ASP A 131 -10.48 4.95 4.24
C ASP A 131 -11.04 5.07 5.64
N ILE A 132 -12.21 4.48 5.87
CA ILE A 132 -12.98 4.59 7.10
C ILE A 132 -12.76 3.35 7.96
N GLY A 133 -12.24 3.54 9.18
CA GLY A 133 -12.05 2.49 10.17
C GLY A 133 -12.79 2.76 11.47
N GLY A 134 -13.41 1.72 12.05
CA GLY A 134 -14.10 1.78 13.35
C GLY A 134 -13.32 1.15 14.50
N GLU A 135 -12.27 0.38 14.18
CA GLU A 135 -11.36 -0.25 15.15
C GLU A 135 -9.96 0.36 15.04
N SER A 136 -9.32 0.60 16.17
CA SER A 136 -7.91 1.03 16.18
C SER A 136 -7.00 -0.18 15.93
N THR A 137 -6.11 -0.04 14.94
CA THR A 137 -5.05 -1.02 14.66
C THR A 137 -3.68 -0.59 15.22
N ARG A 138 -3.64 0.42 16.11
CA ARG A 138 -2.42 0.85 16.79
C ARG A 138 -1.90 -0.26 17.71
N PRO A 139 -0.57 -0.33 17.94
CA PRO A 139 -0.02 -1.27 18.92
C PRO A 139 -0.72 -1.14 20.27
N GLY A 140 -1.12 -2.30 20.85
CA GLY A 140 -1.78 -2.34 22.15
C GLY A 140 -3.26 -1.95 22.18
N SER A 141 -3.88 -1.62 21.05
CA SER A 141 -5.30 -1.28 21.01
C SER A 141 -6.19 -2.47 21.41
N LYS A 142 -7.28 -2.18 22.13
CA LYS A 142 -8.27 -3.20 22.52
C LYS A 142 -9.09 -3.65 21.30
N ILE A 143 -9.33 -4.96 21.22
CA ILE A 143 -10.26 -5.53 20.24
C ILE A 143 -11.67 -5.16 20.64
N ILE A 144 -12.47 -4.74 19.67
CA ILE A 144 -13.91 -4.49 19.86
C ILE A 144 -14.75 -5.52 19.11
N THR A 145 -15.99 -5.72 19.52
CA THR A 145 -16.90 -6.64 18.83
C THR A 145 -17.26 -6.12 17.44
N GLU A 146 -17.68 -7.00 16.54
CA GLU A 146 -18.14 -6.62 15.19
C GLU A 146 -19.35 -5.68 15.24
N LYS A 147 -20.26 -5.88 16.21
CA LYS A 147 -21.43 -5.01 16.42
C LYS A 147 -20.99 -3.60 16.84
N GLN A 148 -20.03 -3.49 17.77
CA GLN A 148 -19.49 -2.20 18.22
C GLN A 148 -18.80 -1.46 17.05
N GLU A 149 -17.98 -2.15 16.26
CA GLU A 149 -17.33 -1.55 15.09
C GLU A 149 -18.35 -1.07 14.07
N LEU A 150 -19.35 -1.91 13.73
CA LEU A 150 -20.43 -1.54 12.82
C LEU A 150 -21.19 -0.31 13.31
N GLN A 151 -21.52 -0.23 14.61
CA GLN A 151 -22.21 0.93 15.19
C GLN A 151 -21.43 2.23 14.98
N ARG A 152 -20.09 2.20 15.07
CA ARG A 152 -19.23 3.38 14.85
C ARG A 152 -19.26 3.86 13.41
N VAL A 153 -19.24 2.94 12.42
CA VAL A 153 -19.05 3.28 11.01
C VAL A 153 -20.35 3.38 10.20
N LYS A 154 -21.41 2.69 10.59
CA LYS A 154 -22.64 2.50 9.77
C LYS A 154 -23.29 3.79 9.28
N LYS A 155 -23.38 4.81 10.14
CA LYS A 155 -24.01 6.10 9.78
C LYS A 155 -23.17 6.85 8.72
N VAL A 156 -21.86 6.92 8.93
CA VAL A 156 -20.93 7.61 8.00
C VAL A 156 -20.89 6.88 6.67
N ILE A 157 -20.81 5.54 6.65
CA ILE A 157 -20.84 4.73 5.42
C ILE A 157 -22.15 4.96 4.65
N LYS A 158 -23.31 4.98 5.34
CA LYS A 158 -24.62 5.22 4.71
C LYS A 158 -24.70 6.57 4.00
N LEU A 159 -24.12 7.61 4.59
CA LEU A 159 -24.15 8.98 4.07
C LEU A 159 -23.07 9.22 2.99
N PHE A 160 -21.99 8.46 3.01
CA PHE A 160 -20.83 8.70 2.17
C PHE A 160 -21.19 8.78 0.69
N LYS A 161 -21.80 7.74 0.14
CA LYS A 161 -22.12 7.69 -1.30
C LYS A 161 -23.17 8.70 -1.75
N LYS A 162 -24.08 9.13 -0.84
CA LYS A 162 -25.00 10.23 -1.14
C LYS A 162 -24.29 11.56 -1.32
N LYS A 163 -23.28 11.84 -0.47
CA LYS A 163 -22.59 13.14 -0.45
C LYS A 163 -21.32 13.19 -1.33
N PHE A 164 -20.68 12.04 -1.55
CA PHE A 164 -19.34 11.94 -2.18
C PHE A 164 -19.28 10.87 -3.28
N SER A 165 -20.24 10.87 -4.21
CA SER A 165 -20.41 9.83 -5.24
C SER A 165 -19.16 9.58 -6.11
N LYS A 166 -18.36 10.62 -6.35
CA LYS A 166 -17.13 10.55 -7.19
C LYS A 166 -15.87 10.15 -6.42
N THR A 167 -15.93 10.05 -5.07
CA THR A 167 -14.79 9.67 -4.23
C THR A 167 -14.89 8.18 -3.91
N LEU A 168 -13.77 7.45 -3.99
CA LEU A 168 -13.76 6.03 -3.65
C LEU A 168 -13.89 5.85 -2.14
N LEU A 169 -14.71 4.90 -1.72
CA LEU A 169 -14.92 4.50 -0.34
C LEU A 169 -14.13 3.23 -0.05
N SER A 170 -13.18 3.32 0.87
CA SER A 170 -12.46 2.19 1.45
C SER A 170 -12.93 1.97 2.89
N ILE A 171 -13.04 0.71 3.31
CA ILE A 171 -13.38 0.33 4.67
C ILE A 171 -12.25 -0.49 5.27
N ASP A 172 -11.63 0.08 6.32
CA ASP A 172 -10.58 -0.55 7.12
C ASP A 172 -11.23 -1.41 8.21
N THR A 173 -11.31 -2.72 7.95
CA THR A 173 -11.94 -3.68 8.87
C THR A 173 -11.45 -5.10 8.64
N ARG A 174 -11.39 -5.89 9.72
CA ARG A 174 -11.07 -7.32 9.73
C ARG A 174 -12.31 -8.22 9.87
N LYS A 175 -13.52 -7.63 9.96
CA LYS A 175 -14.74 -8.32 10.37
C LYS A 175 -15.75 -8.40 9.25
N SER A 176 -16.19 -9.61 8.93
CA SER A 176 -17.11 -9.91 7.83
C SER A 176 -18.46 -9.18 7.93
N LEU A 177 -18.98 -8.98 9.12
CA LEU A 177 -20.22 -8.22 9.34
C LEU A 177 -20.09 -6.78 8.83
N VAL A 178 -18.98 -6.11 9.14
CA VAL A 178 -18.71 -4.73 8.70
C VAL A 178 -18.46 -4.71 7.19
N MET A 179 -17.70 -5.70 6.65
CA MET A 179 -17.47 -5.84 5.21
C MET A 179 -18.81 -5.99 4.45
N ASN A 180 -19.70 -6.88 4.89
CA ASN A 180 -21.01 -7.08 4.28
C ASN A 180 -21.84 -5.78 4.25
N TYR A 181 -21.91 -5.09 5.38
CA TYR A 181 -22.62 -3.81 5.44
C TYR A 181 -22.05 -2.81 4.45
N ALA A 182 -20.73 -2.66 4.41
CA ALA A 182 -20.04 -1.75 3.51
C ALA A 182 -20.28 -2.07 2.04
N ILE A 183 -20.21 -3.34 1.66
CA ILE A 183 -20.47 -3.83 0.30
C ILE A 183 -21.91 -3.51 -0.12
N ASN A 184 -22.90 -3.74 0.74
CA ASN A 184 -24.29 -3.40 0.51
C ASN A 184 -24.52 -1.89 0.39
N LYS A 185 -23.62 -1.06 0.92
CA LYS A 185 -23.59 0.40 0.77
C LYS A 185 -22.63 0.87 -0.33
N LYS A 186 -22.24 -0.04 -1.26
CA LYS A 186 -21.43 0.25 -2.45
C LYS A 186 -20.01 0.75 -2.12
N ALA A 187 -19.37 0.19 -1.08
CA ALA A 187 -17.94 0.41 -0.87
C ALA A 187 -17.14 -0.08 -2.09
N ASP A 188 -16.09 0.65 -2.43
CA ASP A 188 -15.24 0.36 -3.59
C ASP A 188 -14.05 -0.51 -3.22
N ILE A 189 -13.61 -0.46 -1.95
CA ILE A 189 -12.39 -1.11 -1.45
C ILE A 189 -12.68 -1.70 -0.06
N ILE A 190 -12.16 -2.91 0.19
CA ILE A 190 -12.01 -3.46 1.55
C ILE A 190 -10.51 -3.51 1.86
N ASN A 191 -10.14 -2.88 2.98
CA ASN A 191 -8.78 -2.84 3.51
C ASN A 191 -8.74 -3.69 4.79
N ASP A 192 -8.07 -4.85 4.74
CA ASP A 192 -7.97 -5.75 5.89
C ASP A 192 -6.50 -5.97 6.26
N VAL A 193 -6.11 -5.40 7.41
CA VAL A 193 -4.74 -5.51 7.94
C VAL A 193 -4.34 -6.94 8.31
N SER A 194 -5.30 -7.87 8.44
CA SER A 194 -5.05 -9.29 8.70
C SER A 194 -4.90 -10.13 7.42
N CYS A 195 -4.99 -9.52 6.24
CA CYS A 195 -5.02 -10.24 4.96
C CYS A 195 -6.17 -11.27 4.90
N PHE A 196 -7.35 -10.90 5.41
CA PHE A 196 -8.57 -11.73 5.48
C PHE A 196 -8.43 -13.02 6.29
N LYS A 197 -7.54 -13.02 7.32
CA LYS A 197 -7.27 -14.19 8.17
C LYS A 197 -7.90 -14.09 9.56
N PHE A 198 -8.31 -12.89 9.99
CA PHE A 198 -8.84 -12.69 11.34
C PHE A 198 -10.25 -13.30 11.50
N ASP A 199 -11.12 -13.07 10.56
CA ASP A 199 -12.48 -13.60 10.54
C ASP A 199 -12.60 -14.63 9.41
N SER A 200 -12.91 -15.87 9.74
CA SER A 200 -13.03 -16.99 8.81
C SER A 200 -14.05 -16.77 7.70
N LYS A 201 -15.05 -15.90 7.91
CA LYS A 201 -16.08 -15.55 6.94
C LYS A 201 -15.64 -14.45 5.96
N SER A 202 -14.53 -13.75 6.24
CA SER A 202 -14.08 -12.58 5.46
C SER A 202 -13.86 -12.92 3.98
N LEU A 203 -13.14 -14.00 3.67
CA LEU A 203 -12.88 -14.42 2.29
C LEU A 203 -14.17 -14.71 1.52
N LYS A 204 -15.07 -15.51 2.10
CA LYS A 204 -16.37 -15.83 1.50
C LYS A 204 -17.20 -14.58 1.23
N THR A 205 -17.14 -13.61 2.14
CA THR A 205 -17.86 -12.33 2.03
C THR A 205 -17.44 -11.51 0.80
N ILE A 206 -16.15 -11.54 0.42
CA ILE A 206 -15.59 -10.68 -0.63
C ILE A 206 -15.27 -11.41 -1.94
N GLU A 207 -15.27 -12.75 -1.95
CA GLU A 207 -14.74 -13.58 -3.05
C GLU A 207 -15.39 -13.27 -4.40
N ASN A 208 -16.70 -13.15 -4.44
CA ASN A 208 -17.47 -12.90 -5.67
C ASN A 208 -17.85 -11.42 -5.87
N LYS A 209 -17.27 -10.51 -5.08
CA LYS A 209 -17.60 -9.09 -5.15
C LYS A 209 -16.65 -8.32 -6.07
N ASN A 210 -17.22 -7.48 -6.91
CA ASN A 210 -16.49 -6.66 -7.86
C ASN A 210 -15.95 -5.37 -7.20
N LEU A 211 -15.11 -5.50 -6.18
CA LEU A 211 -14.46 -4.41 -5.45
C LEU A 211 -12.96 -4.66 -5.31
N TRP A 212 -12.20 -3.62 -4.98
CA TRP A 212 -10.77 -3.75 -4.70
C TRP A 212 -10.55 -4.32 -3.30
N LYS A 213 -9.48 -5.11 -3.12
CA LYS A 213 -9.09 -5.71 -1.86
C LYS A 213 -7.64 -5.36 -1.58
N ILE A 214 -7.35 -4.84 -0.41
CA ILE A 214 -5.99 -4.57 0.03
C ILE A 214 -5.53 -5.78 0.85
N LEU A 215 -4.49 -6.45 0.33
CA LEU A 215 -3.76 -7.48 1.06
C LEU A 215 -2.65 -6.79 1.84
N HIS A 216 -2.79 -6.74 3.14
CA HIS A 216 -1.84 -6.10 4.03
C HIS A 216 -0.97 -7.16 4.74
N HIS A 217 0.34 -6.92 4.81
CA HIS A 217 1.25 -7.77 5.56
C HIS A 217 1.45 -7.25 6.98
N MET A 218 1.15 -8.11 7.94
CA MET A 218 1.43 -7.90 9.36
C MET A 218 1.98 -9.20 9.95
N GLN A 219 3.03 -9.12 10.79
CA GLN A 219 3.45 -10.24 11.63
C GLN A 219 2.80 -10.09 13.01
N GLY A 220 2.15 -11.16 13.51
CA GLY A 220 1.36 -11.12 14.74
C GLY A 220 0.00 -10.45 14.58
N THR A 221 -0.50 -9.86 15.63
CA THR A 221 -1.76 -9.10 15.70
C THR A 221 -1.47 -7.65 16.11
N PRO A 222 -2.42 -6.70 16.00
CA PRO A 222 -2.21 -5.34 16.50
C PRO A 222 -1.73 -5.29 17.96
N GLN A 223 -2.13 -6.26 18.81
CA GLN A 223 -1.73 -6.34 20.20
C GLN A 223 -0.30 -6.86 20.38
N THR A 224 0.17 -7.75 19.52
CA THR A 224 1.43 -8.47 19.67
C THR A 224 2.50 -8.11 18.66
N MET A 225 2.14 -7.43 17.57
CA MET A 225 3.01 -7.20 16.42
C MET A 225 4.34 -6.51 16.72
N GLN A 226 4.42 -5.74 17.81
CA GLN A 226 5.66 -5.07 18.22
C GLN A 226 6.50 -5.87 19.20
N LYS A 227 6.03 -7.05 19.63
CA LYS A 227 6.77 -7.93 20.53
C LYS A 227 7.78 -8.75 19.70
N ASN A 228 8.99 -8.22 19.56
CA ASN A 228 10.15 -8.87 18.94
C ASN A 228 9.87 -9.48 17.54
N PRO A 229 9.50 -8.67 16.52
CA PRO A 229 9.23 -9.19 15.20
C PRO A 229 10.50 -9.77 14.56
N LYS A 230 10.42 -11.03 14.08
CA LYS A 230 11.55 -11.80 13.55
C LYS A 230 11.33 -12.13 12.07
N TYR A 231 12.34 -11.90 11.24
CA TYR A 231 12.40 -12.25 9.83
C TYR A 231 13.74 -12.87 9.49
N ASN A 232 13.76 -13.85 8.60
CA ASN A 232 15.01 -14.33 8.03
C ASN A 232 15.59 -13.29 7.05
N HIS A 233 14.71 -12.74 6.20
CA HIS A 233 15.00 -11.61 5.32
C HIS A 233 13.71 -10.83 5.05
N VAL A 234 13.47 -9.76 5.80
CA VAL A 234 12.17 -9.08 5.84
C VAL A 234 11.56 -8.77 4.47
N LEU A 235 12.36 -8.30 3.51
CA LEU A 235 11.88 -7.95 2.17
C LEU A 235 11.39 -9.17 1.39
N LEU A 236 12.14 -10.27 1.42
CA LEU A 236 11.82 -11.49 0.68
C LEU A 236 10.73 -12.32 1.39
N ASP A 237 10.70 -12.29 2.72
CA ASP A 237 9.65 -12.96 3.51
C ASP A 237 8.29 -12.30 3.25
N ILE A 238 8.23 -10.96 3.12
CA ILE A 238 7.01 -10.25 2.73
C ILE A 238 6.64 -10.54 1.25
N TYR A 239 7.62 -10.63 0.38
CA TYR A 239 7.38 -11.03 -1.01
C TYR A 239 6.75 -12.42 -1.09
N ASP A 240 7.34 -13.40 -0.39
CA ASP A 240 6.83 -14.77 -0.32
C ASP A 240 5.42 -14.81 0.28
N PHE A 241 5.17 -14.06 1.36
CA PHE A 241 3.84 -13.93 1.94
C PHE A 241 2.78 -13.47 0.90
N PHE A 242 3.10 -12.46 0.09
CA PHE A 242 2.16 -12.03 -0.94
C PHE A 242 2.00 -13.09 -2.03
N GLU A 243 3.09 -13.67 -2.52
CA GLU A 243 3.04 -14.71 -3.56
C GLU A 243 2.18 -15.89 -3.12
N GLU A 244 2.36 -16.37 -1.89
CA GLU A 244 1.56 -17.46 -1.31
C GLU A 244 0.08 -17.11 -1.18
N ASN A 245 -0.25 -15.92 -0.64
CA ASN A 245 -1.64 -15.53 -0.47
C ASN A 245 -2.34 -15.27 -1.82
N ILE A 246 -1.66 -14.67 -2.79
CA ILE A 246 -2.19 -14.48 -4.15
C ILE A 246 -2.49 -15.82 -4.81
N ASN A 247 -1.61 -16.83 -4.62
CA ASN A 247 -1.78 -18.16 -5.22
C ASN A 247 -2.93 -18.96 -4.58
N LYS A 248 -3.29 -18.69 -3.32
CA LYS A 248 -4.45 -19.31 -2.66
C LYS A 248 -5.78 -18.89 -3.27
N PHE A 249 -5.86 -17.72 -3.87
CA PHE A 249 -7.10 -17.26 -4.52
C PHE A 249 -7.28 -18.00 -5.86
N LYS A 250 -8.35 -18.78 -5.99
CA LYS A 250 -8.65 -19.55 -7.21
C LYS A 250 -9.16 -18.65 -8.34
N SER A 251 -9.99 -17.67 -8.02
CA SER A 251 -10.65 -16.81 -9.00
C SER A 251 -9.71 -15.74 -9.59
N ASP A 252 -9.53 -15.76 -10.90
CA ASP A 252 -8.81 -14.70 -11.62
C ASP A 252 -9.52 -13.35 -11.53
N LYS A 253 -10.87 -13.33 -11.44
CA LYS A 253 -11.66 -12.13 -11.22
C LYS A 253 -11.31 -11.48 -9.87
N PHE A 254 -11.11 -12.28 -8.84
CA PHE A 254 -10.65 -11.81 -7.54
C PHE A 254 -9.25 -11.18 -7.63
N LYS A 255 -8.31 -11.86 -8.28
CA LYS A 255 -6.91 -11.40 -8.43
C LYS A 255 -6.79 -10.10 -9.20
N LYS A 256 -7.63 -9.82 -10.19
CA LYS A 256 -7.59 -8.59 -10.98
C LYS A 256 -7.77 -7.31 -10.16
N LYS A 257 -8.36 -7.39 -8.96
CA LYS A 257 -8.64 -6.23 -8.08
C LYS A 257 -7.95 -6.34 -6.73
N LEU A 258 -6.67 -6.70 -6.72
CA LEU A 258 -5.82 -6.70 -5.55
C LEU A 258 -4.90 -5.47 -5.51
N ILE A 259 -4.64 -4.98 -4.31
CA ILE A 259 -3.63 -3.98 -3.97
C ILE A 259 -2.79 -4.59 -2.86
N LEU A 260 -1.47 -4.43 -2.91
CA LEU A 260 -0.56 -4.98 -1.92
C LEU A 260 -0.05 -3.87 -0.99
N ASP A 261 -0.14 -4.07 0.32
CA ASP A 261 0.44 -3.18 1.34
C ASP A 261 1.47 -3.95 2.17
N PRO A 262 2.79 -3.65 2.04
CA PRO A 262 3.83 -4.34 2.80
C PRO A 262 3.78 -4.05 4.31
N GLY A 263 2.90 -3.17 4.77
CA GLY A 263 2.61 -2.94 6.18
C GLY A 263 3.77 -2.28 6.93
N ILE A 264 4.22 -1.11 6.49
CA ILE A 264 5.23 -0.32 7.21
C ILE A 264 4.75 -0.07 8.65
N GLY A 265 5.58 -0.42 9.65
CA GLY A 265 5.26 -0.27 11.06
C GLY A 265 4.38 -1.38 11.66
N PHE A 266 3.95 -2.37 10.89
CA PHE A 266 3.15 -3.49 11.37
C PHE A 266 4.01 -4.75 11.54
N GLY A 267 4.34 -5.11 12.78
CA GLY A 267 5.24 -6.24 13.07
C GLY A 267 6.65 -6.04 12.50
N LYS A 268 7.19 -4.84 12.61
CA LYS A 268 8.48 -4.45 12.03
C LYS A 268 9.22 -3.45 12.92
N ASN A 269 10.51 -3.68 13.16
CA ASN A 269 11.39 -2.71 13.81
C ASN A 269 11.89 -1.64 12.80
N LEU A 270 12.71 -0.69 13.26
CA LEU A 270 13.27 0.38 12.42
C LEU A 270 14.01 -0.19 11.21
N LYS A 271 14.98 -1.10 11.44
CA LYS A 271 15.80 -1.71 10.36
C LYS A 271 14.92 -2.40 9.31
N HIS A 272 13.87 -3.13 9.75
CA HIS A 272 12.94 -3.77 8.83
C HIS A 272 12.19 -2.77 7.94
N ASN A 273 11.70 -1.67 8.52
CA ASN A 273 10.99 -0.64 7.76
C ASN A 273 11.90 0.04 6.73
N LEU A 274 13.15 0.35 7.10
CA LEU A 274 14.13 0.97 6.21
C LEU A 274 14.51 0.05 5.04
N ILE A 275 14.73 -1.25 5.30
CA ILE A 275 15.03 -2.24 4.24
C ILE A 275 13.86 -2.31 3.23
N ILE A 276 12.61 -2.34 3.72
CA ILE A 276 11.43 -2.40 2.85
C ILE A 276 11.31 -1.15 2.01
N LEU A 277 11.40 0.03 2.62
CA LEU A 277 11.28 1.32 1.91
C LEU A 277 12.40 1.50 0.88
N ASN A 278 13.64 1.15 1.23
CA ASN A 278 14.79 1.24 0.34
C ASN A 278 14.64 0.38 -0.93
N LYS A 279 14.03 -0.79 -0.82
CA LYS A 279 13.92 -1.75 -1.92
C LYS A 279 12.47 -2.09 -2.29
N ILE A 280 11.53 -1.17 -2.05
CA ILE A 280 10.09 -1.40 -2.21
C ILE A 280 9.69 -1.74 -3.64
N SER A 281 10.45 -1.29 -4.63
CA SER A 281 10.23 -1.59 -6.04
C SER A 281 10.23 -3.09 -6.38
N ILE A 282 10.74 -3.98 -5.50
CA ILE A 282 10.69 -5.43 -5.69
C ILE A 282 9.25 -5.95 -5.86
N PHE A 283 8.28 -5.34 -5.16
CA PHE A 283 6.89 -5.78 -5.20
C PHE A 283 6.21 -5.55 -6.55
N HIS A 284 6.80 -4.73 -7.44
CA HIS A 284 6.29 -4.59 -8.82
C HIS A 284 6.34 -5.90 -9.61
N SER A 285 7.29 -6.81 -9.29
CA SER A 285 7.38 -8.11 -9.94
C SER A 285 6.26 -9.09 -9.57
N LEU A 286 5.45 -8.78 -8.54
CA LEU A 286 4.21 -9.51 -8.23
C LEU A 286 3.08 -9.18 -9.23
N GLY A 287 3.10 -7.99 -9.86
CA GLY A 287 2.14 -7.64 -10.90
C GLY A 287 0.94 -6.82 -10.43
N PHE A 288 0.92 -6.35 -9.20
CA PHE A 288 -0.21 -5.63 -8.58
C PHE A 288 0.13 -4.18 -8.24
N PRO A 289 -0.88 -3.28 -8.09
CA PRO A 289 -0.71 -1.99 -7.45
C PRO A 289 -0.17 -2.14 -6.02
N ILE A 290 0.68 -1.21 -5.60
CA ILE A 290 1.27 -1.20 -4.26
C ILE A 290 0.80 0.06 -3.54
N LEU A 291 0.34 -0.13 -2.31
CA LEU A 291 -0.02 0.91 -1.36
C LEU A 291 1.01 0.94 -0.24
N ILE A 292 1.34 2.14 0.23
CA ILE A 292 2.10 2.30 1.47
C ILE A 292 1.43 3.30 2.42
N GLY A 293 1.54 3.03 3.71
CA GLY A 293 1.14 3.93 4.79
C GLY A 293 2.33 4.22 5.70
N THR A 294 3.06 5.31 5.42
CA THR A 294 4.18 5.77 6.24
C THR A 294 3.80 6.91 7.18
N SER A 295 2.60 7.48 6.98
CA SER A 295 2.12 8.68 7.66
C SER A 295 2.12 8.53 9.18
N ARG A 296 2.84 9.42 9.86
CA ARG A 296 2.94 9.53 11.32
C ARG A 296 3.53 8.31 12.02
N LYS A 297 4.19 7.39 11.28
CA LYS A 297 4.71 6.14 11.83
C LYS A 297 5.90 6.36 12.78
N ARG A 298 6.05 5.42 13.74
CA ARG A 298 7.10 5.48 14.78
C ARG A 298 8.52 5.49 14.21
N PHE A 299 8.77 4.85 13.05
CA PHE A 299 10.11 4.83 12.45
C PHE A 299 10.63 6.24 12.14
N ILE A 300 9.75 7.21 11.82
CA ILE A 300 10.12 8.61 11.59
C ILE A 300 10.71 9.18 12.87
N ASN A 301 9.99 9.00 13.98
CA ASN A 301 10.45 9.44 15.30
C ASN A 301 11.79 8.82 15.72
N GLN A 302 11.96 7.53 15.42
CA GLN A 302 13.21 6.82 15.73
C GLN A 302 14.43 7.33 14.94
N ILE A 303 14.20 8.02 13.83
CA ILE A 303 15.27 8.61 13.00
C ILE A 303 15.51 10.08 13.36
N SER A 304 14.45 10.85 13.53
CA SER A 304 14.53 12.32 13.60
C SER A 304 14.48 12.88 15.03
N GLY A 305 14.25 12.06 16.04
CA GLY A 305 14.09 12.49 17.43
C GLY A 305 12.62 12.57 17.87
N ASP A 306 12.37 13.07 19.08
CA ASP A 306 11.07 13.07 19.72
C ASP A 306 10.14 14.19 19.18
N TYR A 307 9.46 13.86 18.09
CA TYR A 307 8.39 14.70 17.54
C TYR A 307 7.03 14.11 17.85
N ASP A 308 6.08 14.96 18.18
CA ASP A 308 4.69 14.56 18.30
C ASP A 308 4.16 13.92 17.00
N THR A 309 3.16 13.07 17.15
CA THR A 309 2.61 12.34 16.00
C THR A 309 2.13 13.27 14.87
N ASN A 310 1.66 14.48 15.20
CA ASN A 310 1.18 15.46 14.24
C ASN A 310 2.33 16.20 13.52
N GLU A 311 3.50 16.29 14.13
CA GLU A 311 4.67 17.01 13.63
C GLU A 311 5.52 16.19 12.64
N ARG A 312 5.25 14.89 12.51
CA ARG A 312 6.00 13.97 11.63
C ARG A 312 5.66 14.13 10.14
N ILE A 313 5.21 15.32 9.73
CA ILE A 313 4.81 15.53 8.32
C ILE A 313 6.02 15.57 7.39
N GLY A 314 7.13 16.15 7.77
CA GLY A 314 8.36 16.18 6.98
C GLY A 314 8.88 14.76 6.67
N GLY A 315 9.01 13.91 7.69
CA GLY A 315 9.42 12.50 7.52
C GLY A 315 8.38 11.67 6.75
N THR A 316 7.09 11.96 6.94
CA THR A 316 6.01 11.36 6.15
C THR A 316 6.19 11.68 4.66
N LEU A 317 6.34 12.97 4.32
CA LEU A 317 6.49 13.41 2.94
C LEU A 317 7.77 12.87 2.30
N SER A 318 8.91 12.91 2.99
CA SER A 318 10.18 12.36 2.50
C SER A 318 10.07 10.88 2.16
N SER A 319 9.45 10.08 3.04
CA SER A 319 9.25 8.64 2.79
C SER A 319 8.28 8.35 1.63
N ILE A 320 7.27 9.19 1.43
CA ILE A 320 6.32 9.11 0.31
C ILE A 320 7.04 9.45 -1.01
N ILE A 321 7.78 10.55 -1.06
CA ILE A 321 8.55 10.97 -2.25
C ILE A 321 9.58 9.90 -2.62
N PHE A 322 10.31 9.38 -1.65
CA PHE A 322 11.27 8.29 -1.86
C PHE A 322 10.60 7.02 -2.42
N SER A 323 9.38 6.72 -2.01
CA SER A 323 8.63 5.58 -2.53
C SER A 323 8.03 5.87 -3.91
N LEU A 324 7.56 7.10 -4.17
CA LEU A 324 7.07 7.53 -5.48
C LEU A 324 8.20 7.42 -6.53
N SER A 325 9.44 7.80 -6.19
CA SER A 325 10.60 7.65 -7.06
C SER A 325 10.92 6.19 -7.40
N GLN A 326 10.40 5.23 -6.66
CA GLN A 326 10.46 3.81 -6.97
C GLN A 326 9.17 3.28 -7.64
N GLY A 327 8.27 4.17 -8.09
CA GLY A 327 7.04 3.83 -8.81
C GLY A 327 5.85 3.44 -7.93
N ILE A 328 5.93 3.63 -6.62
CA ILE A 328 4.77 3.45 -5.74
C ILE A 328 3.82 4.62 -5.94
N LYS A 329 2.52 4.34 -6.09
CA LYS A 329 1.55 5.37 -6.45
C LYS A 329 0.38 5.53 -5.48
N ILE A 330 0.15 4.63 -4.55
CA ILE A 330 -0.96 4.73 -3.60
C ILE A 330 -0.40 5.01 -2.21
N PHE A 331 -0.84 6.12 -1.61
CA PHE A 331 -0.34 6.59 -0.31
C PHE A 331 -1.49 6.77 0.66
N ARG A 332 -1.47 6.02 1.77
CA ARG A 332 -2.43 6.14 2.87
C ARG A 332 -1.92 7.14 3.89
N VAL A 333 -2.63 8.28 4.04
CA VAL A 333 -2.14 9.46 4.76
C VAL A 333 -3.20 10.13 5.65
N HIS A 334 -2.75 10.77 6.72
CA HIS A 334 -3.58 11.62 7.59
C HIS A 334 -3.63 13.06 7.12
N ASN A 335 -2.52 13.58 6.59
CA ASN A 335 -2.33 14.98 6.18
C ASN A 335 -2.40 15.09 4.65
N VAL A 336 -3.63 14.99 4.10
CA VAL A 336 -3.84 14.97 2.64
C VAL A 336 -3.35 16.24 1.96
N LYS A 337 -3.63 17.42 2.54
CA LYS A 337 -3.30 18.73 1.96
C LYS A 337 -1.79 18.89 1.77
N GLU A 338 -1.04 18.68 2.83
CA GLU A 338 0.41 18.85 2.85
C GLU A 338 1.12 17.83 1.96
N VAL A 339 0.67 16.57 2.00
CA VAL A 339 1.22 15.52 1.14
C VAL A 339 0.91 15.83 -0.33
N LYS A 340 -0.31 16.27 -0.66
CA LYS A 340 -0.68 16.65 -2.03
C LYS A 340 0.19 17.78 -2.55
N GLN A 341 0.41 18.81 -1.74
CA GLN A 341 1.29 19.94 -2.08
C GLN A 341 2.70 19.46 -2.42
N GLY A 342 3.32 18.68 -1.53
CA GLY A 342 4.68 18.18 -1.75
C GLY A 342 4.81 17.26 -2.96
N LEU A 343 3.81 16.39 -3.21
CA LEU A 343 3.80 15.55 -4.40
C LEU A 343 3.69 16.35 -5.70
N LEU A 344 2.86 17.40 -5.73
CA LEU A 344 2.74 18.28 -6.91
C LEU A 344 4.04 19.01 -7.23
N VAL A 345 4.72 19.52 -6.20
CA VAL A 345 6.04 20.17 -6.37
C VAL A 345 7.03 19.16 -6.93
N PHE A 346 7.17 17.99 -6.30
CA PHE A 346 8.10 16.96 -6.74
C PHE A 346 7.84 16.50 -8.17
N GLU A 347 6.59 16.20 -8.51
CA GLU A 347 6.22 15.77 -9.87
C GLU A 347 6.46 16.86 -10.92
N THR A 348 6.34 18.13 -10.56
CA THR A 348 6.61 19.26 -11.46
C THR A 348 8.11 19.38 -11.74
N LEU A 349 8.96 19.21 -10.71
CA LEU A 349 10.41 19.18 -10.86
C LEU A 349 10.87 18.02 -11.76
N LEU A 350 10.22 16.85 -11.69
CA LEU A 350 10.55 15.69 -12.52
C LEU A 350 10.11 15.82 -13.99
N LYS A 351 9.23 16.76 -14.34
CA LYS A 351 8.76 16.93 -15.72
C LYS A 351 9.73 17.69 -16.63
N LYS A 352 10.63 18.45 -16.05
CA LYS A 352 11.70 19.15 -16.76
C LYS A 352 12.86 18.21 -17.08
#